data_92f3cf4baf75a04d4fa038fa2467e4dc
#
_entry.id   92f3cf4baf75a04d4fa038fa2467e4dc
#
_cell.length_a   1.000
_cell.length_b   1.000
_cell.length_c   1.000
_cell.angle_alpha   90.00
_cell.angle_beta   90.00
_cell.angle_gamma   90.00
#
_symmetry.space_group_name_H-M   'P 1'
#
loop_
_entity.id
_entity.type
_entity.pdbx_description
1 polymer ?
#
loop_
_entity_poly.entity_id
_entity_poly.type
_entity_poly.pdbx_seq_one_letter_code
_entity_poly.pdbx_strand_id
1 'polypeptide(L)'
;MPGAIYAEGLVKTFGDVRALDGVDLDVPEGTVLGLLGPNGAGKTTTVRCLTTLLRPDSGKAVVAGVDVLRHPDAVRRSIGLSGQFAAVDEYLTGRENLQMVGQLYQMRAKAARARAAELLERFHLADAADRPAKTYSGGMRRRLDLAAALVVSPPVMFMDEPTTGLDPRNRQQLWEVIKQLVSGGTTLLLTTQYLEEADHLAHDIAVVDHGRVIAQGTSDQLKARTGGERVEVVVQDRARMTAAAEVLRGFGKGETAIEEHTRRLTVPVTGGAKLLAEIIRELDTRGIGIDDIGLRRPTLDDVFLSLTGHAAQDADEDQPDAPDERKSRDERSERNERNGKEAVK
;
A
#
# COMPACT_ATOMS: atom_id res chain seq x y z
N MET A 1 0.77 27.33 -1.50
CA MET A 1 2.08 26.81 -1.05
C MET A 1 2.12 25.34 -1.40
N PRO A 2 3.27 24.76 -1.75
CA PRO A 2 3.34 23.31 -1.94
C PRO A 2 2.96 22.60 -0.65
N GLY A 3 2.37 21.40 -0.76
CA GLY A 3 2.02 20.58 0.40
C GLY A 3 3.23 20.13 1.24
N ALA A 4 2.97 19.33 2.28
CA ALA A 4 4.05 18.82 3.15
C ALA A 4 5.04 17.92 2.40
N ILE A 5 4.58 17.25 1.32
CA ILE A 5 5.43 16.52 0.38
C ILE A 5 5.10 17.01 -1.03
N TYR A 6 6.09 17.50 -1.74
CA TYR A 6 5.95 17.97 -3.10
C TYR A 6 7.07 17.40 -3.98
N ALA A 7 6.69 16.91 -5.15
CA ALA A 7 7.62 16.45 -6.18
C ALA A 7 7.16 16.95 -7.55
N GLU A 8 8.11 17.37 -8.39
CA GLU A 8 7.86 17.86 -9.75
C GLU A 8 8.88 17.24 -10.71
N GLY A 9 8.40 16.44 -11.66
CA GLY A 9 9.21 15.87 -12.73
C GLY A 9 10.33 14.96 -12.26
N LEU A 10 10.11 14.17 -11.17
CA LEU A 10 11.16 13.29 -10.66
C LEU A 10 11.51 12.21 -11.67
N VAL A 11 12.79 12.12 -12.00
CA VAL A 11 13.35 11.08 -12.87
C VAL A 11 14.44 10.32 -12.15
N LYS A 12 14.44 8.99 -12.31
CA LYS A 12 15.51 8.11 -11.84
C LYS A 12 15.71 6.93 -12.76
N THR A 13 16.98 6.74 -13.18
CA THR A 13 17.37 5.65 -14.07
C THR A 13 18.43 4.77 -13.38
N PHE A 14 18.34 3.46 -13.57
CA PHE A 14 19.32 2.48 -13.12
C PHE A 14 19.77 1.66 -14.35
N GLY A 15 20.98 1.91 -14.83
CA GLY A 15 21.41 1.35 -16.13
C GLY A 15 20.43 1.75 -17.23
N ASP A 16 19.84 0.78 -17.89
CA ASP A 16 18.86 0.99 -18.96
C ASP A 16 17.40 1.10 -18.46
N VAL A 17 17.16 0.90 -17.17
CA VAL A 17 15.80 0.91 -16.59
C VAL A 17 15.50 2.28 -16.03
N ARG A 18 14.48 2.94 -16.59
CA ARG A 18 13.93 4.21 -16.10
C ARG A 18 12.87 3.93 -15.02
N ALA A 19 13.30 3.92 -13.78
CA ALA A 19 12.45 3.58 -12.63
C ALA A 19 11.48 4.71 -12.23
N LEU A 20 11.84 5.98 -12.47
CA LEU A 20 10.95 7.13 -12.38
C LEU A 20 11.04 7.92 -13.68
N ASP A 21 9.90 8.31 -14.23
CA ASP A 21 9.78 8.98 -15.52
C ASP A 21 8.85 10.20 -15.44
N GLY A 22 9.26 11.20 -14.67
CA GLY A 22 8.51 12.44 -14.50
C GLY A 22 7.39 12.31 -13.46
N VAL A 23 7.71 11.81 -12.26
CA VAL A 23 6.72 11.68 -11.17
C VAL A 23 6.44 13.05 -10.56
N ASP A 24 5.14 13.42 -10.55
CA ASP A 24 4.60 14.59 -9.90
C ASP A 24 3.71 14.18 -8.72
N LEU A 25 3.93 14.79 -7.54
CA LEU A 25 3.14 14.54 -6.33
C LEU A 25 2.95 15.84 -5.54
N ASP A 26 1.77 16.02 -4.96
CA ASP A 26 1.49 17.08 -3.99
C ASP A 26 0.63 16.50 -2.86
N VAL A 27 1.17 16.47 -1.64
CA VAL A 27 0.51 15.90 -0.45
C VAL A 27 0.25 17.02 0.55
N PRO A 28 -1.01 17.40 0.76
CA PRO A 28 -1.37 18.40 1.75
C PRO A 28 -0.98 17.97 3.17
N GLU A 29 -0.72 18.96 4.05
CA GLU A 29 -0.42 18.70 5.46
C GLU A 29 -1.56 17.95 6.15
N GLY A 30 -1.21 16.98 7.01
CA GLY A 30 -2.17 16.19 7.79
C GLY A 30 -3.02 15.22 6.98
N THR A 31 -2.60 14.90 5.74
CA THR A 31 -3.30 13.94 4.87
C THR A 31 -2.48 12.69 4.60
N VAL A 32 -3.12 11.68 4.04
CA VAL A 32 -2.49 10.43 3.57
C VAL A 32 -2.55 10.37 2.06
N LEU A 33 -1.39 10.28 1.41
CA LEU A 33 -1.29 9.87 0.02
C LEU A 33 -0.90 8.40 -0.06
N GLY A 34 -1.73 7.59 -0.71
CA GLY A 34 -1.42 6.22 -1.09
C GLY A 34 -0.75 6.16 -2.47
N LEU A 35 0.48 5.69 -2.57
CA LEU A 35 1.12 5.33 -3.83
C LEU A 35 0.78 3.87 -4.14
N LEU A 36 -0.18 3.66 -5.03
CA LEU A 36 -0.67 2.36 -5.43
C LEU A 36 -0.04 1.93 -6.77
N GLY A 37 0.35 0.66 -6.89
CA GLY A 37 0.90 0.15 -8.15
C GLY A 37 1.53 -1.23 -8.00
N PRO A 38 1.83 -1.92 -9.11
CA PRO A 38 2.43 -3.24 -9.09
C PRO A 38 3.90 -3.18 -8.60
N ASN A 39 4.48 -4.35 -8.38
CA ASN A 39 5.90 -4.45 -8.10
C ASN A 39 6.72 -3.93 -9.29
N GLY A 40 7.74 -3.12 -9.00
CA GLY A 40 8.55 -2.48 -10.05
C GLY A 40 7.97 -1.19 -10.63
N ALA A 41 6.77 -0.75 -10.25
CA ALA A 41 6.15 0.49 -10.77
C ALA A 41 6.91 1.78 -10.40
N GLY A 42 7.86 1.74 -9.44
CA GLY A 42 8.62 2.92 -9.01
C GLY A 42 8.26 3.43 -7.61
N LYS A 43 7.33 2.81 -6.88
CA LYS A 43 6.86 3.23 -5.55
C LYS A 43 8.00 3.42 -4.54
N THR A 44 8.76 2.35 -4.26
CA THR A 44 9.91 2.37 -3.35
C THR A 44 11.00 3.35 -3.82
N THR A 45 11.22 3.47 -5.13
CA THR A 45 12.17 4.43 -5.69
C THR A 45 11.74 5.87 -5.40
N THR A 46 10.45 6.18 -5.55
CA THR A 46 9.89 7.48 -5.18
C THR A 46 10.13 7.79 -3.70
N VAL A 47 9.78 6.86 -2.80
CA VAL A 47 10.03 7.02 -1.35
C VAL A 47 11.52 7.25 -1.09
N ARG A 48 12.41 6.46 -1.68
CA ARG A 48 13.87 6.62 -1.48
C ARG A 48 14.39 7.97 -1.97
N CYS A 49 13.85 8.51 -3.06
CA CYS A 49 14.21 9.86 -3.54
C CYS A 49 13.74 10.94 -2.56
N LEU A 50 12.47 10.87 -2.09
CA LEU A 50 11.91 11.85 -1.17
C LEU A 50 12.55 11.81 0.22
N THR A 51 12.97 10.63 0.67
CA THR A 51 13.65 10.43 1.97
C THR A 51 15.16 10.62 1.92
N THR A 52 15.72 11.11 0.82
CA THR A 52 17.17 11.36 0.61
C THR A 52 18.05 10.11 0.59
N LEU A 53 17.49 8.92 0.57
CA LEU A 53 18.23 7.66 0.44
C LEU A 53 18.75 7.43 -0.97
N LEU A 54 18.13 8.08 -1.96
CA LEU A 54 18.50 8.00 -3.36
C LEU A 54 18.44 9.42 -3.96
N ARG A 55 19.46 9.81 -4.72
CA ARG A 55 19.43 11.07 -5.45
C ARG A 55 18.71 10.87 -6.80
N PRO A 56 17.64 11.62 -7.10
CA PRO A 56 17.04 11.61 -8.42
C PRO A 56 18.00 12.19 -9.45
N ASP A 57 17.84 11.81 -10.72
CA ASP A 57 18.67 12.29 -11.82
C ASP A 57 18.22 13.68 -12.30
N SER A 58 16.91 13.95 -12.20
CA SER A 58 16.31 15.27 -12.45
C SER A 58 15.00 15.43 -11.67
N GLY A 59 14.43 16.65 -11.72
CA GLY A 59 13.23 17.04 -11.03
C GLY A 59 13.50 17.80 -9.75
N LYS A 60 12.42 18.15 -9.03
CA LYS A 60 12.45 18.86 -7.75
C LYS A 60 11.68 18.05 -6.70
N ALA A 61 12.14 18.12 -5.46
CA ALA A 61 11.43 17.54 -4.32
C ALA A 61 11.58 18.44 -3.09
N VAL A 62 10.48 18.65 -2.40
CA VAL A 62 10.40 19.39 -1.13
C VAL A 62 9.63 18.52 -0.13
N VAL A 63 10.18 18.34 1.06
CA VAL A 63 9.56 17.58 2.15
C VAL A 63 9.63 18.41 3.42
N ALA A 64 8.51 18.56 4.12
CA ALA A 64 8.38 19.42 5.29
C ALA A 64 8.91 20.85 5.05
N GLY A 65 8.67 21.41 3.86
CA GLY A 65 9.15 22.72 3.45
C GLY A 65 10.64 22.81 3.11
N VAL A 66 11.36 21.66 3.11
CA VAL A 66 12.82 21.60 2.89
C VAL A 66 13.13 20.95 1.53
N ASP A 67 13.99 21.60 0.74
CA ASP A 67 14.48 21.05 -0.53
C ASP A 67 15.35 19.80 -0.28
N VAL A 68 14.92 18.68 -0.83
CA VAL A 68 15.52 17.35 -0.63
C VAL A 68 16.95 17.28 -1.17
N LEU A 69 17.23 17.97 -2.27
CA LEU A 69 18.53 17.92 -2.93
C LEU A 69 19.57 18.86 -2.31
N ARG A 70 19.08 20.01 -1.79
CA ARG A 70 19.95 21.04 -1.23
C ARG A 70 20.24 20.82 0.25
N HIS A 71 19.26 20.29 1.00
CA HIS A 71 19.34 20.18 2.46
C HIS A 71 18.93 18.80 2.97
N PRO A 72 19.56 17.69 2.49
CA PRO A 72 19.15 16.32 2.82
C PRO A 72 19.18 16.03 4.33
N ASP A 73 20.14 16.60 5.07
CA ASP A 73 20.24 16.39 6.53
C ASP A 73 19.09 17.06 7.29
N ALA A 74 18.58 18.18 6.81
CA ALA A 74 17.41 18.82 7.41
C ALA A 74 16.15 18.00 7.13
N VAL A 75 16.00 17.45 5.93
CA VAL A 75 14.89 16.53 5.60
C VAL A 75 14.93 15.32 6.51
N ARG A 76 16.06 14.63 6.66
CA ARG A 76 16.19 13.44 7.53
C ARG A 76 15.81 13.69 8.99
N ARG A 77 16.00 14.92 9.49
CA ARG A 77 15.57 15.30 10.84
C ARG A 77 14.07 15.58 10.96
N SER A 78 13.40 15.81 9.85
CA SER A 78 11.99 16.19 9.80
C SER A 78 11.05 15.05 9.36
N ILE A 79 11.61 13.87 9.06
CA ILE A 79 10.82 12.73 8.56
C ILE A 79 10.97 11.52 9.46
N GLY A 80 9.93 10.67 9.45
CA GLY A 80 9.99 9.27 9.87
C GLY A 80 9.95 8.36 8.64
N LEU A 81 10.68 7.27 8.67
CA LEU A 81 10.67 6.26 7.62
C LEU A 81 10.54 4.88 8.24
N SER A 82 9.51 4.13 7.79
CA SER A 82 9.42 2.69 8.01
C SER A 82 9.56 2.01 6.64
N GLY A 83 10.65 1.29 6.45
CA GLY A 83 10.97 0.60 5.20
C GLY A 83 10.42 -0.83 5.17
N GLN A 84 10.71 -1.57 4.07
CA GLN A 84 10.37 -2.99 3.94
C GLN A 84 11.03 -3.88 5.01
N PHE A 85 12.24 -3.53 5.47
CA PHE A 85 12.96 -4.25 6.51
C PHE A 85 12.92 -3.46 7.80
N ALA A 86 12.55 -4.13 8.89
CA ALA A 86 12.54 -3.52 10.21
C ALA A 86 13.95 -3.08 10.63
N ALA A 87 14.10 -1.81 10.97
CA ALA A 87 15.34 -1.24 11.50
C ALA A 87 15.50 -1.52 13.01
N VAL A 88 15.05 -2.69 13.47
CA VAL A 88 15.03 -3.12 14.87
C VAL A 88 16.22 -4.04 15.12
N ASP A 89 16.99 -3.76 16.17
CA ASP A 89 18.02 -4.67 16.64
C ASP A 89 17.36 -5.85 17.37
N GLU A 90 17.57 -7.05 16.85
CA GLU A 90 16.94 -8.28 17.33
C GLU A 90 17.42 -8.70 18.73
N TYR A 91 18.62 -8.30 19.14
CA TYR A 91 19.20 -8.65 20.43
C TYR A 91 18.75 -7.72 21.56
N LEU A 92 18.35 -6.49 21.21
CA LEU A 92 17.79 -5.54 22.17
C LEU A 92 16.33 -5.86 22.47
N THR A 93 15.87 -5.47 23.64
CA THR A 93 14.44 -5.49 23.99
C THR A 93 13.68 -4.42 23.21
N GLY A 94 12.33 -4.55 23.13
CA GLY A 94 11.51 -3.51 22.51
C GLY A 94 11.74 -2.13 23.12
N ARG A 95 11.88 -2.06 24.43
CA ARG A 95 12.17 -0.84 25.18
C ARG A 95 13.54 -0.25 24.83
N GLU A 96 14.57 -1.08 24.81
CA GLU A 96 15.94 -0.65 24.48
C GLU A 96 16.04 -0.14 23.04
N ASN A 97 15.38 -0.80 22.09
CA ASN A 97 15.32 -0.33 20.70
C ASN A 97 14.78 1.10 20.61
N LEU A 98 13.63 1.38 21.23
CA LEU A 98 13.04 2.73 21.17
C LEU A 98 13.87 3.77 21.91
N GLN A 99 14.49 3.39 23.04
CA GLN A 99 15.38 4.28 23.76
C GLN A 99 16.65 4.59 22.96
N MET A 100 17.24 3.60 22.31
CA MET A 100 18.40 3.76 21.44
C MET A 100 18.09 4.75 20.31
N VAL A 101 16.96 4.57 19.62
CA VAL A 101 16.55 5.51 18.56
C VAL A 101 16.38 6.92 19.13
N GLY A 102 15.71 7.09 20.27
CA GLY A 102 15.60 8.40 20.93
C GLY A 102 16.96 9.04 21.24
N GLN A 103 17.93 8.25 21.68
CA GLN A 103 19.29 8.74 21.95
C GLN A 103 20.05 9.11 20.68
N LEU A 104 19.87 8.37 19.57
CA LEU A 104 20.44 8.72 18.27
C LEU A 104 19.90 10.07 17.77
N TYR A 105 18.66 10.40 18.07
CA TYR A 105 18.06 11.73 17.84
C TYR A 105 18.37 12.73 18.96
N GLN A 106 19.38 12.47 19.82
CA GLN A 106 19.86 13.37 20.87
C GLN A 106 18.81 13.71 21.96
N MET A 107 17.79 12.88 22.12
CA MET A 107 16.86 13.03 23.24
C MET A 107 17.57 12.77 24.58
N ARG A 108 17.21 13.57 25.61
CA ARG A 108 17.66 13.29 26.98
C ARG A 108 17.17 11.91 27.42
N ALA A 109 18.00 11.13 28.14
CA ALA A 109 17.69 9.76 28.53
C ALA A 109 16.32 9.60 29.23
N LYS A 110 15.93 10.57 30.08
CA LYS A 110 14.62 10.57 30.73
C LYS A 110 13.47 10.72 29.73
N ALA A 111 13.61 11.63 28.74
CA ALA A 111 12.62 11.83 27.68
C ALA A 111 12.52 10.61 26.76
N ALA A 112 13.65 10.03 26.36
CA ALA A 112 13.68 8.82 25.53
C ALA A 112 12.98 7.63 26.24
N ARG A 113 13.19 7.45 27.55
CA ARG A 113 12.49 6.41 28.33
C ARG A 113 11.00 6.64 28.40
N ALA A 114 10.55 7.87 28.68
CA ALA A 114 9.13 8.20 28.73
C ALA A 114 8.46 7.99 27.37
N ARG A 115 9.11 8.44 26.30
CA ARG A 115 8.61 8.26 24.94
C ARG A 115 8.56 6.81 24.50
N ALA A 116 9.57 6.00 24.86
CA ALA A 116 9.57 4.56 24.60
C ALA A 116 8.39 3.87 25.30
N ALA A 117 8.12 4.20 26.57
CA ALA A 117 6.99 3.64 27.29
C ALA A 117 5.64 4.00 26.63
N GLU A 118 5.43 5.27 26.28
CA GLU A 118 4.24 5.74 25.59
C GLU A 118 4.01 5.00 24.26
N LEU A 119 5.06 4.84 23.45
CA LEU A 119 4.96 4.17 22.15
C LEU A 119 4.70 2.67 22.33
N LEU A 120 5.33 1.99 23.29
CA LEU A 120 5.06 0.58 23.56
C LEU A 120 3.59 0.34 23.94
N GLU A 121 3.00 1.21 24.75
CA GLU A 121 1.56 1.17 25.05
C GLU A 121 0.72 1.40 23.80
N ARG A 122 0.99 2.48 23.05
CA ARG A 122 0.25 2.84 21.84
C ARG A 122 0.26 1.76 20.76
N PHE A 123 1.36 1.01 20.64
CA PHE A 123 1.53 -0.06 19.68
C PHE A 123 1.17 -1.45 20.25
N HIS A 124 0.58 -1.53 21.44
CA HIS A 124 0.22 -2.79 22.09
C HIS A 124 1.42 -3.75 22.24
N LEU A 125 2.57 -3.22 22.66
CA LEU A 125 3.80 -3.95 22.88
C LEU A 125 4.27 -3.90 24.34
N ALA A 126 3.47 -3.32 25.27
CA ALA A 126 3.83 -3.12 26.66
C ALA A 126 4.17 -4.44 27.36
N ASP A 127 3.36 -5.49 27.18
CA ASP A 127 3.56 -6.82 27.80
C ASP A 127 4.84 -7.52 27.31
N ALA A 128 5.36 -7.11 26.16
CA ALA A 128 6.56 -7.67 25.56
C ALA A 128 7.77 -6.71 25.62
N ALA A 129 7.60 -5.54 26.26
CA ALA A 129 8.56 -4.43 26.22
C ALA A 129 10.00 -4.84 26.61
N ASP A 130 10.13 -5.73 27.58
CA ASP A 130 11.40 -6.15 28.16
C ASP A 130 11.89 -7.52 27.64
N ARG A 131 11.26 -8.04 26.57
CA ARG A 131 11.71 -9.24 25.86
C ARG A 131 12.59 -8.85 24.67
N PRO A 132 13.63 -9.64 24.31
CA PRO A 132 14.42 -9.41 23.11
C PRO A 132 13.56 -9.45 21.84
N ALA A 133 13.79 -8.52 20.91
CA ALA A 133 12.99 -8.37 19.70
C ALA A 133 13.05 -9.60 18.78
N LYS A 134 14.10 -10.43 18.85
CA LYS A 134 14.16 -11.72 18.14
C LYS A 134 13.03 -12.69 18.55
N THR A 135 12.43 -12.53 19.71
CA THR A 135 11.30 -13.35 20.20
C THR A 135 9.93 -12.81 19.79
N TYR A 136 9.90 -11.67 19.09
CA TYR A 136 8.67 -11.07 18.62
C TYR A 136 8.15 -11.80 17.38
N SER A 137 6.82 -11.86 17.23
CA SER A 137 6.22 -12.24 15.95
C SER A 137 6.54 -11.21 14.86
N GLY A 138 6.35 -11.56 13.57
CA GLY A 138 6.54 -10.62 12.47
C GLY A 138 5.72 -9.33 12.65
N GLY A 139 4.44 -9.48 13.03
CA GLY A 139 3.58 -8.33 13.33
C GLY A 139 4.03 -7.48 14.52
N MET A 140 4.58 -8.09 15.56
CA MET A 140 5.16 -7.35 16.69
C MET A 140 6.43 -6.60 16.27
N ARG A 141 7.30 -7.21 15.48
CA ARG A 141 8.50 -6.54 14.94
C ARG A 141 8.13 -5.37 14.06
N ARG A 142 7.12 -5.53 13.20
CA ARG A 142 6.62 -4.44 12.34
C ARG A 142 6.06 -3.27 13.14
N ARG A 143 5.29 -3.55 14.21
CA ARG A 143 4.79 -2.51 15.11
C ARG A 143 5.91 -1.81 15.88
N LEU A 144 6.95 -2.54 16.28
CA LEU A 144 8.12 -1.93 16.93
C LEU A 144 8.91 -1.03 15.97
N ASP A 145 9.09 -1.43 14.71
CA ASP A 145 9.73 -0.63 13.67
C ASP A 145 8.99 0.70 13.43
N LEU A 146 7.66 0.63 13.31
CA LEU A 146 6.84 1.84 13.20
C LEU A 146 6.92 2.72 14.45
N ALA A 147 6.92 2.12 15.63
CA ALA A 147 7.12 2.85 16.88
C ALA A 147 8.48 3.57 16.89
N ALA A 148 9.53 2.91 16.40
CA ALA A 148 10.87 3.50 16.30
C ALA A 148 10.89 4.72 15.37
N ALA A 149 10.24 4.64 14.21
CA ALA A 149 10.13 5.76 13.27
C ALA A 149 9.37 6.96 13.85
N LEU A 150 8.57 6.75 14.91
CA LEU A 150 7.74 7.77 15.55
C LEU A 150 8.32 8.31 16.87
N VAL A 151 9.50 7.87 17.27
CA VAL A 151 10.13 8.33 18.52
C VAL A 151 10.24 9.85 18.58
N VAL A 152 10.57 10.50 17.47
CA VAL A 152 10.73 11.96 17.38
C VAL A 152 9.47 12.71 16.94
N SER A 153 8.33 12.03 16.79
CA SER A 153 7.07 12.64 16.33
C SER A 153 7.25 13.50 15.06
N PRO A 154 7.70 12.91 13.95
CA PRO A 154 7.98 13.66 12.74
C PRO A 154 6.70 14.25 12.13
N PRO A 155 6.73 15.46 11.54
CA PRO A 155 5.58 16.02 10.84
C PRO A 155 5.24 15.28 9.55
N VAL A 156 6.21 14.60 8.94
CA VAL A 156 6.04 13.80 7.72
C VAL A 156 6.53 12.38 7.94
N MET A 157 5.73 11.41 7.57
CA MET A 157 6.04 9.99 7.68
C MET A 157 5.98 9.32 6.31
N PHE A 158 6.95 8.43 6.06
CA PHE A 158 6.97 7.55 4.89
C PHE A 158 6.85 6.11 5.36
N MET A 159 5.95 5.35 4.73
CA MET A 159 5.75 3.92 5.00
C MET A 159 5.82 3.15 3.68
N ASP A 160 6.83 2.30 3.54
CA ASP A 160 7.01 1.49 2.33
C ASP A 160 6.46 0.09 2.60
N GLU A 161 5.29 -0.20 2.01
CA GLU A 161 4.52 -1.44 2.14
C GLU A 161 4.34 -1.89 3.61
N PRO A 162 3.66 -1.08 4.46
CA PRO A 162 3.67 -1.28 5.90
C PRO A 162 2.98 -2.57 6.37
N THR A 163 2.08 -3.14 5.58
CA THR A 163 1.27 -4.31 5.96
C THR A 163 1.68 -5.61 5.27
N THR A 164 2.70 -5.58 4.42
CA THR A 164 3.19 -6.78 3.72
C THR A 164 3.62 -7.86 4.72
N GLY A 165 3.12 -9.09 4.52
CA GLY A 165 3.41 -10.23 5.39
C GLY A 165 2.67 -10.23 6.74
N LEU A 166 1.70 -9.33 6.95
CA LEU A 166 0.86 -9.32 8.14
C LEU A 166 -0.45 -10.09 7.90
N ASP A 167 -0.86 -10.85 8.90
CA ASP A 167 -2.20 -11.43 8.92
C ASP A 167 -3.30 -10.34 9.02
N PRO A 168 -4.57 -10.65 8.64
CA PRO A 168 -5.64 -9.66 8.60
C PRO A 168 -5.85 -8.90 9.93
N ARG A 169 -5.70 -9.58 11.08
CA ARG A 169 -5.87 -8.96 12.38
C ARG A 169 -4.78 -7.94 12.69
N ASN A 170 -3.52 -8.29 12.45
CA ASN A 170 -2.39 -7.39 12.64
C ASN A 170 -2.45 -6.21 11.65
N ARG A 171 -2.93 -6.43 10.42
CA ARG A 171 -3.14 -5.39 9.41
C ARG A 171 -4.15 -4.35 9.91
N GLN A 172 -5.32 -4.77 10.40
CA GLN A 172 -6.32 -3.87 10.94
C GLN A 172 -5.81 -3.06 12.15
N GLN A 173 -5.10 -3.71 13.08
CA GLN A 173 -4.49 -3.00 14.21
C GLN A 173 -3.51 -1.92 13.76
N LEU A 174 -2.72 -2.20 12.73
CA LEU A 174 -1.79 -1.24 12.17
C LEU A 174 -2.51 -0.06 11.51
N TRP A 175 -3.60 -0.31 10.76
CA TRP A 175 -4.41 0.74 10.17
C TRP A 175 -5.00 1.70 11.20
N GLU A 176 -5.46 1.20 12.35
CA GLU A 176 -5.94 2.05 13.44
C GLU A 176 -4.84 2.95 14.01
N VAL A 177 -3.62 2.41 14.14
CA VAL A 177 -2.47 3.21 14.58
C VAL A 177 -2.15 4.31 13.54
N ILE A 178 -2.15 3.98 12.24
CA ILE A 178 -1.91 4.95 11.16
C ILE A 178 -2.97 6.06 11.20
N LYS A 179 -4.25 5.73 11.32
CA LYS A 179 -5.34 6.72 11.44
C LYS A 179 -5.14 7.67 12.63
N GLN A 180 -4.75 7.13 13.79
CA GLN A 180 -4.44 7.94 14.97
C GLN A 180 -3.26 8.89 14.77
N LEU A 181 -2.25 8.48 13.99
CA LEU A 181 -1.12 9.34 13.66
C LEU A 181 -1.53 10.52 12.81
N VAL A 182 -2.30 10.24 11.77
CA VAL A 182 -2.77 11.27 10.83
C VAL A 182 -3.76 12.22 11.51
N SER A 183 -4.68 11.71 12.35
CA SER A 183 -5.57 12.56 13.16
C SER A 183 -4.81 13.45 14.16
N GLY A 184 -3.60 13.07 14.53
CA GLY A 184 -2.66 13.89 15.30
C GLY A 184 -1.89 14.94 14.48
N GLY A 185 -2.17 15.06 13.17
CA GLY A 185 -1.59 16.07 12.28
C GLY A 185 -0.35 15.59 11.50
N THR A 186 0.06 14.32 11.62
CA THR A 186 1.17 13.77 10.81
C THR A 186 0.72 13.60 9.36
N THR A 187 1.52 14.10 8.41
CA THR A 187 1.32 13.84 6.98
C THR A 187 1.97 12.50 6.62
N LEU A 188 1.29 11.67 5.84
CA LEU A 188 1.75 10.34 5.50
C LEU A 188 1.80 10.12 3.98
N LEU A 189 2.91 9.58 3.49
CA LEU A 189 2.99 8.94 2.19
C LEU A 189 3.22 7.44 2.44
N LEU A 190 2.28 6.61 2.01
CA LEU A 190 2.40 5.16 2.08
C LEU A 190 2.46 4.55 0.68
N THR A 191 3.32 3.57 0.47
CA THR A 191 3.27 2.74 -0.72
C THR A 191 2.53 1.44 -0.40
N THR A 192 1.77 0.96 -1.35
CA THR A 192 1.10 -0.33 -1.23
C THR A 192 0.80 -0.93 -2.60
N GLN A 193 0.69 -2.25 -2.64
CA GLN A 193 0.10 -2.99 -3.74
C GLN A 193 -1.33 -3.46 -3.41
N TYR A 194 -1.74 -3.33 -2.15
CA TYR A 194 -3.05 -3.75 -1.66
C TYR A 194 -4.05 -2.61 -1.80
N LEU A 195 -5.04 -2.83 -2.65
CA LEU A 195 -6.10 -1.87 -2.96
C LEU A 195 -6.96 -1.56 -1.75
N GLU A 196 -7.23 -2.57 -0.91
CA GLU A 196 -7.97 -2.41 0.34
C GLU A 196 -7.26 -1.45 1.32
N GLU A 197 -5.92 -1.51 1.41
CA GLU A 197 -5.15 -0.60 2.26
C GLU A 197 -5.26 0.84 1.77
N ALA A 198 -5.11 1.06 0.45
CA ALA A 198 -5.26 2.38 -0.14
C ALA A 198 -6.69 2.93 0.08
N ASP A 199 -7.72 2.11 -0.15
CA ASP A 199 -9.13 2.47 0.06
C ASP A 199 -9.44 2.84 1.51
N HIS A 200 -8.79 2.16 2.46
CA HIS A 200 -9.06 2.30 3.89
C HIS A 200 -8.32 3.46 4.56
N LEU A 201 -7.13 3.79 4.09
CA LEU A 201 -6.21 4.75 4.73
C LEU A 201 -6.02 6.04 3.96
N ALA A 202 -6.03 6.00 2.63
CA ALA A 202 -5.63 7.14 1.82
C ALA A 202 -6.76 8.19 1.71
N HIS A 203 -6.40 9.46 1.87
CA HIS A 203 -7.26 10.58 1.51
C HIS A 203 -7.23 10.80 -0.01
N ASP A 204 -6.06 10.60 -0.59
CA ASP A 204 -5.82 10.66 -2.04
C ASP A 204 -4.94 9.48 -2.45
N ILE A 205 -5.17 8.95 -3.64
CA ILE A 205 -4.43 7.80 -4.19
C ILE A 205 -3.79 8.24 -5.49
N ALA A 206 -2.49 8.01 -5.62
CA ALA A 206 -1.77 8.13 -6.88
C ALA A 206 -1.46 6.72 -7.40
N VAL A 207 -2.03 6.36 -8.54
CA VAL A 207 -1.74 5.09 -9.22
C VAL A 207 -0.48 5.26 -10.04
N VAL A 208 0.53 4.45 -9.72
CA VAL A 208 1.84 4.49 -10.37
C VAL A 208 2.04 3.25 -11.21
N ASP A 209 2.44 3.45 -12.47
CA ASP A 209 2.82 2.38 -13.37
C ASP A 209 4.00 2.82 -14.24
N HIS A 210 4.95 1.90 -14.48
CA HIS A 210 6.17 2.16 -15.27
C HIS A 210 6.85 3.51 -14.96
N GLY A 211 6.95 3.85 -13.67
CA GLY A 211 7.61 5.07 -13.19
C GLY A 211 6.84 6.37 -13.40
N ARG A 212 5.55 6.30 -13.75
CA ARG A 212 4.68 7.46 -13.96
C ARG A 212 3.42 7.40 -13.10
N VAL A 213 2.91 8.55 -12.69
CA VAL A 213 1.57 8.66 -12.10
C VAL A 213 0.57 8.65 -13.25
N ILE A 214 -0.22 7.57 -13.37
CA ILE A 214 -1.20 7.39 -14.45
C ILE A 214 -2.60 7.85 -14.06
N ALA A 215 -2.91 7.92 -12.76
CA ALA A 215 -4.15 8.49 -12.23
C ALA A 215 -3.95 8.98 -10.81
N GLN A 216 -4.66 10.03 -10.41
CA GLN A 216 -4.71 10.53 -9.05
C GLN A 216 -6.11 11.02 -8.68
N GLY A 217 -6.48 10.89 -7.42
CA GLY A 217 -7.74 11.35 -6.84
C GLY A 217 -8.14 10.55 -5.61
N THR A 218 -9.27 10.92 -5.01
CA THR A 218 -9.85 10.14 -3.92
C THR A 218 -10.30 8.77 -4.42
N SER A 219 -10.45 7.80 -3.54
CA SER A 219 -10.96 6.47 -3.89
C SER A 219 -12.27 6.56 -4.70
N ASP A 220 -13.22 7.40 -4.26
CA ASP A 220 -14.50 7.58 -4.96
C ASP A 220 -14.33 8.20 -6.35
N GLN A 221 -13.42 9.17 -6.50
CA GLN A 221 -13.14 9.79 -7.80
C GLN A 221 -12.53 8.79 -8.78
N LEU A 222 -11.61 7.95 -8.31
CA LEU A 222 -10.99 6.90 -9.13
C LEU A 222 -12.02 5.85 -9.53
N LYS A 223 -12.83 5.36 -8.59
CA LYS A 223 -13.93 4.41 -8.85
C LYS A 223 -14.96 4.95 -9.85
N ALA A 224 -15.27 6.25 -9.79
CA ALA A 224 -16.20 6.88 -10.74
C ALA A 224 -15.69 6.89 -12.19
N ARG A 225 -14.37 6.86 -12.42
CA ARG A 225 -13.77 6.82 -13.77
C ARG A 225 -13.97 5.49 -14.50
N THR A 226 -14.22 4.39 -13.78
CA THR A 226 -14.34 3.02 -14.33
C THR A 226 -15.76 2.62 -14.72
N GLY A 227 -16.68 3.57 -14.85
CA GLY A 227 -18.01 3.30 -15.42
C GLY A 227 -19.17 3.36 -14.44
N GLY A 228 -18.94 3.76 -13.19
CA GLY A 228 -20.02 3.99 -12.21
C GLY A 228 -20.65 2.72 -11.64
N GLU A 229 -21.81 2.88 -10.99
CA GLU A 229 -22.57 1.77 -10.41
C GLU A 229 -23.06 0.82 -11.51
N ARG A 230 -23.08 -0.48 -11.22
CA ARG A 230 -23.61 -1.54 -12.10
C ARG A 230 -24.65 -2.34 -11.38
N VAL A 231 -25.68 -2.75 -12.06
CA VAL A 231 -26.58 -3.79 -11.56
C VAL A 231 -26.15 -5.13 -12.14
N GLU A 232 -25.94 -6.08 -11.25
CA GLU A 232 -25.70 -7.49 -11.59
C GLU A 232 -26.97 -8.29 -11.28
N VAL A 233 -27.40 -9.11 -12.23
CA VAL A 233 -28.54 -10.02 -12.08
C VAL A 233 -28.12 -11.42 -12.46
N VAL A 234 -28.40 -12.39 -11.60
CA VAL A 234 -28.24 -13.82 -11.91
C VAL A 234 -29.62 -14.41 -12.18
N VAL A 235 -29.83 -14.86 -13.42
CA VAL A 235 -31.13 -15.38 -13.87
C VAL A 235 -31.24 -16.86 -13.56
N GLN A 236 -32.41 -17.33 -13.11
CA GLN A 236 -32.66 -18.76 -12.79
C GLN A 236 -32.57 -19.65 -14.02
N ASP A 237 -33.20 -19.22 -15.12
CA ASP A 237 -33.25 -19.98 -16.35
C ASP A 237 -32.41 -19.33 -17.45
N ARG A 238 -31.41 -20.08 -17.95
CA ARG A 238 -30.54 -19.65 -19.04
C ARG A 238 -31.33 -19.24 -20.32
N ALA A 239 -32.47 -19.89 -20.58
CA ALA A 239 -33.30 -19.56 -21.73
C ALA A 239 -33.92 -18.15 -21.64
N ARG A 240 -34.00 -17.57 -20.43
CA ARG A 240 -34.53 -16.24 -20.17
C ARG A 240 -33.48 -15.11 -20.18
N MET A 241 -32.22 -15.44 -20.35
CA MET A 241 -31.13 -14.43 -20.29
C MET A 241 -31.29 -13.30 -21.32
N THR A 242 -31.66 -13.62 -22.55
CA THR A 242 -31.90 -12.60 -23.60
C THR A 242 -33.02 -11.64 -23.21
N ALA A 243 -34.13 -12.18 -22.71
CA ALA A 243 -35.27 -11.37 -22.25
C ALA A 243 -34.89 -10.51 -21.03
N ALA A 244 -34.10 -11.03 -20.10
CA ALA A 244 -33.59 -10.28 -18.96
C ALA A 244 -32.63 -9.15 -19.40
N ALA A 245 -31.77 -9.41 -20.40
CA ALA A 245 -30.89 -8.40 -20.96
C ALA A 245 -31.66 -7.25 -21.62
N GLU A 246 -32.78 -7.52 -22.29
CA GLU A 246 -33.66 -6.49 -22.83
C GLU A 246 -34.29 -5.61 -21.74
N VAL A 247 -34.72 -6.22 -20.63
CA VAL A 247 -35.19 -5.46 -19.46
C VAL A 247 -34.09 -4.55 -18.93
N LEU A 248 -32.89 -5.10 -18.67
CA LEU A 248 -31.78 -4.36 -18.09
C LEU A 248 -31.31 -3.20 -18.97
N ARG A 249 -31.35 -3.36 -20.30
CA ARG A 249 -31.04 -2.26 -21.24
C ARG A 249 -31.94 -1.04 -21.07
N GLY A 250 -33.19 -1.25 -20.67
CA GLY A 250 -34.14 -0.15 -20.40
C GLY A 250 -33.77 0.72 -19.21
N PHE A 251 -32.95 0.19 -18.28
CA PHE A 251 -32.50 0.88 -17.08
C PHE A 251 -31.03 1.32 -17.15
N GLY A 252 -30.26 0.75 -18.06
CA GLY A 252 -28.81 0.98 -18.19
C GLY A 252 -28.45 2.18 -19.04
N LYS A 253 -27.20 2.66 -18.87
CA LYS A 253 -26.57 3.69 -19.73
C LYS A 253 -25.54 3.14 -20.71
N GLY A 254 -25.52 1.83 -20.93
CA GLY A 254 -24.53 1.19 -21.79
C GLY A 254 -24.96 -0.20 -22.21
N GLU A 255 -24.05 -0.94 -22.81
CA GLU A 255 -24.28 -2.32 -23.19
C GLU A 255 -24.41 -3.22 -21.97
N THR A 256 -25.32 -4.19 -22.03
CA THR A 256 -25.46 -5.24 -21.01
C THR A 256 -24.47 -6.35 -21.31
N ALA A 257 -23.50 -6.56 -20.45
CA ALA A 257 -22.61 -7.71 -20.52
C ALA A 257 -23.34 -8.99 -20.09
N ILE A 258 -23.13 -10.07 -20.82
CA ILE A 258 -23.80 -11.36 -20.61
C ILE A 258 -22.73 -12.43 -20.41
N GLU A 259 -22.71 -13.03 -19.23
CA GLU A 259 -21.87 -14.18 -18.90
C GLU A 259 -22.72 -15.44 -18.86
N GLU A 260 -22.72 -16.20 -19.94
CA GLU A 260 -23.59 -17.37 -20.07
C GLU A 260 -23.33 -18.47 -19.04
N HIS A 261 -22.06 -18.69 -18.64
CA HIS A 261 -21.73 -19.77 -17.70
C HIS A 261 -22.28 -19.52 -16.31
N THR A 262 -22.22 -18.28 -15.84
CA THR A 262 -22.67 -17.85 -14.52
C THR A 262 -24.13 -17.41 -14.53
N ARG A 263 -24.75 -17.36 -15.69
CA ARG A 263 -26.11 -16.81 -15.91
C ARG A 263 -26.22 -15.36 -15.42
N ARG A 264 -25.11 -14.63 -15.45
CA ARG A 264 -24.99 -13.26 -14.93
C ARG A 264 -25.13 -12.24 -16.06
N LEU A 265 -25.89 -11.21 -15.75
CA LEU A 265 -26.07 -10.04 -16.58
C LEU A 265 -25.59 -8.83 -15.81
N THR A 266 -24.79 -7.97 -16.45
CA THR A 266 -24.26 -6.76 -15.82
C THR A 266 -24.57 -5.56 -16.68
N VAL A 267 -25.16 -4.52 -16.11
CA VAL A 267 -25.48 -3.28 -16.83
C VAL A 267 -25.02 -2.07 -16.01
N PRO A 268 -24.31 -1.10 -16.64
CA PRO A 268 -23.98 0.17 -16.01
C PRO A 268 -25.26 0.98 -15.74
N VAL A 269 -25.39 1.54 -14.52
CA VAL A 269 -26.58 2.28 -14.10
C VAL A 269 -26.24 3.57 -13.38
N THR A 270 -27.23 4.44 -13.26
CA THR A 270 -27.17 5.61 -12.37
C THR A 270 -28.52 5.70 -11.67
N GLY A 271 -28.56 5.68 -10.36
CA GLY A 271 -29.84 5.79 -9.63
C GLY A 271 -29.88 5.07 -8.29
N GLY A 272 -28.79 4.40 -7.93
CA GLY A 272 -28.66 3.77 -6.62
C GLY A 272 -29.68 2.65 -6.34
N ALA A 273 -29.93 2.38 -5.07
CA ALA A 273 -30.75 1.25 -4.62
C ALA A 273 -32.23 1.32 -5.06
N LYS A 274 -32.76 2.48 -5.41
CA LYS A 274 -34.16 2.61 -5.91
C LYS A 274 -34.36 1.86 -7.22
N LEU A 275 -33.32 1.88 -8.08
CA LEU A 275 -33.36 1.22 -9.37
C LEU A 275 -33.50 -0.30 -9.26
N LEU A 276 -32.89 -0.92 -8.23
CA LEU A 276 -33.04 -2.37 -7.98
C LEU A 276 -34.50 -2.78 -7.84
N ALA A 277 -35.28 -2.01 -7.10
CA ALA A 277 -36.71 -2.31 -6.89
C ALA A 277 -37.53 -2.20 -8.17
N GLU A 278 -37.16 -1.30 -9.08
CA GLU A 278 -37.81 -1.13 -10.38
C GLU A 278 -37.44 -2.28 -11.32
N ILE A 279 -36.19 -2.66 -11.37
CA ILE A 279 -35.70 -3.80 -12.16
C ILE A 279 -36.33 -5.11 -11.69
N ILE A 280 -36.41 -5.36 -10.37
CA ILE A 280 -37.04 -6.57 -9.83
C ILE A 280 -38.50 -6.64 -10.27
N ARG A 281 -39.28 -5.56 -10.14
CA ARG A 281 -40.69 -5.54 -10.57
C ARG A 281 -40.86 -5.79 -12.06
N GLU A 282 -40.00 -5.24 -12.90
CA GLU A 282 -40.09 -5.45 -14.34
C GLU A 282 -39.74 -6.89 -14.75
N LEU A 283 -38.70 -7.49 -14.11
CA LEU A 283 -38.34 -8.89 -14.31
C LEU A 283 -39.48 -9.84 -13.86
N ASP A 284 -40.06 -9.57 -12.70
CA ASP A 284 -41.19 -10.33 -12.18
C ASP A 284 -42.42 -10.25 -13.10
N THR A 285 -42.78 -9.04 -13.58
CA THR A 285 -43.88 -8.80 -14.52
C THR A 285 -43.71 -9.62 -15.81
N ARG A 286 -42.48 -9.86 -16.26
CA ARG A 286 -42.17 -10.68 -17.43
C ARG A 286 -41.95 -12.16 -17.12
N GLY A 287 -42.19 -12.58 -15.89
CA GLY A 287 -42.01 -13.96 -15.43
C GLY A 287 -40.54 -14.44 -15.51
N ILE A 288 -39.58 -13.56 -15.29
CA ILE A 288 -38.14 -13.87 -15.29
C ILE A 288 -37.70 -14.08 -13.85
N GLY A 289 -37.49 -15.34 -13.46
CA GLY A 289 -36.95 -15.68 -12.14
C GLY A 289 -35.46 -15.28 -12.02
N ILE A 290 -35.11 -14.75 -10.85
CA ILE A 290 -33.75 -14.36 -10.52
C ILE A 290 -33.26 -15.12 -9.28
N ASP A 291 -32.00 -15.54 -9.28
CA ASP A 291 -31.33 -16.16 -8.13
C ASP A 291 -30.65 -15.10 -7.24
N ASP A 292 -30.10 -14.04 -7.86
CA ASP A 292 -29.46 -12.94 -7.15
C ASP A 292 -29.61 -11.64 -7.94
N ILE A 293 -29.65 -10.52 -7.23
CA ILE A 293 -29.56 -9.17 -7.80
C ILE A 293 -28.83 -8.25 -6.83
N GLY A 294 -27.87 -7.50 -7.35
CA GLY A 294 -27.10 -6.57 -6.55
C GLY A 294 -26.72 -5.30 -7.29
N LEU A 295 -26.62 -4.19 -6.54
CA LEU A 295 -25.96 -2.98 -7.00
C LEU A 295 -24.49 -3.09 -6.63
N ARG A 296 -23.64 -3.19 -7.65
CA ARG A 296 -22.20 -3.22 -7.47
C ARG A 296 -21.63 -1.84 -7.74
N ARG A 297 -20.82 -1.36 -6.82
CA ARG A 297 -19.97 -0.20 -7.03
C ARG A 297 -18.63 -0.66 -7.55
N PRO A 298 -17.99 0.07 -8.48
CA PRO A 298 -16.63 -0.24 -8.89
C PRO A 298 -15.71 -0.32 -7.67
N THR A 299 -14.84 -1.31 -7.70
CA THR A 299 -13.75 -1.44 -6.72
C THR A 299 -12.51 -0.72 -7.22
N LEU A 300 -11.52 -0.53 -6.37
CA LEU A 300 -10.21 -0.06 -6.84
C LEU A 300 -9.52 -1.10 -7.74
N ASP A 301 -9.87 -2.40 -7.62
CA ASP A 301 -9.41 -3.46 -8.53
C ASP A 301 -9.88 -3.19 -9.97
N ASP A 302 -11.16 -2.84 -10.14
CA ASP A 302 -11.71 -2.47 -11.44
C ASP A 302 -10.98 -1.25 -12.03
N VAL A 303 -10.67 -0.25 -11.19
CA VAL A 303 -9.89 0.94 -11.58
C VAL A 303 -8.51 0.52 -12.05
N PHE A 304 -7.82 -0.25 -11.24
CA PHE A 304 -6.45 -0.67 -11.48
C PHE A 304 -6.36 -1.48 -12.78
N LEU A 305 -7.24 -2.48 -12.94
CA LEU A 305 -7.33 -3.30 -14.15
C LEU A 305 -7.60 -2.45 -15.41
N SER A 306 -8.50 -1.47 -15.31
CA SER A 306 -8.84 -0.59 -16.45
C SER A 306 -7.69 0.34 -16.86
N LEU A 307 -6.85 0.74 -15.91
CA LEU A 307 -5.74 1.69 -16.15
C LEU A 307 -4.45 0.99 -16.57
N THR A 308 -4.15 -0.19 -16.00
CA THR A 308 -2.87 -0.90 -16.22
C THR A 308 -3.00 -2.08 -17.19
N GLY A 309 -4.21 -2.58 -17.42
CA GLY A 309 -4.46 -3.81 -18.19
C GLY A 309 -4.07 -5.11 -17.44
N HIS A 310 -3.67 -5.02 -16.17
CA HIS A 310 -3.26 -6.14 -15.32
C HIS A 310 -4.11 -6.15 -14.06
N ALA A 311 -4.49 -7.35 -13.58
CA ALA A 311 -5.12 -7.49 -12.26
C ALA A 311 -4.12 -7.14 -11.14
N ALA A 312 -4.60 -6.51 -10.07
CA ALA A 312 -3.79 -6.37 -8.87
C ALA A 312 -3.44 -7.77 -8.34
N GLN A 313 -2.21 -7.97 -7.85
CA GLN A 313 -1.83 -9.24 -7.27
C GLN A 313 -2.55 -9.42 -5.93
N ASP A 314 -3.37 -10.47 -5.82
CA ASP A 314 -3.97 -10.87 -4.55
C ASP A 314 -2.87 -11.39 -3.60
N ALA A 315 -3.04 -11.08 -2.30
CA ALA A 315 -2.02 -11.27 -1.26
C ALA A 315 -1.73 -12.74 -0.90
N ASP A 316 -2.37 -13.71 -1.54
CA ASP A 316 -2.36 -15.13 -1.12
C ASP A 316 -1.61 -16.10 -2.06
N GLU A 317 -0.99 -15.62 -3.16
CA GLU A 317 -0.20 -16.53 -4.01
C GLU A 317 1.30 -16.37 -3.79
N ASP A 318 1.83 -17.37 -3.10
CA ASP A 318 3.18 -17.96 -3.08
C ASP A 318 4.37 -17.02 -3.41
N GLN A 319 5.10 -16.66 -2.38
CA GLN A 319 6.53 -16.39 -2.55
C GLN A 319 7.23 -17.72 -2.87
N PRO A 320 7.86 -17.89 -4.04
CA PRO A 320 8.83 -18.96 -4.18
C PRO A 320 9.97 -18.68 -3.21
N ASP A 321 10.29 -19.66 -2.40
CA ASP A 321 11.43 -19.67 -1.47
C ASP A 321 12.66 -19.01 -2.12
N ALA A 322 13.14 -17.93 -1.55
CA ALA A 322 14.42 -17.35 -1.92
C ALA A 322 15.50 -18.43 -1.72
N PRO A 323 16.38 -18.69 -2.69
CA PRO A 323 17.40 -19.70 -2.55
C PRO A 323 18.27 -19.38 -1.33
N ASP A 324 18.36 -20.34 -0.41
CA ASP A 324 19.11 -20.26 0.84
C ASP A 324 20.60 -20.04 0.53
N GLU A 325 21.06 -18.78 0.63
CA GLU A 325 22.47 -18.38 0.42
C GLU A 325 23.45 -19.09 1.38
N ARG A 326 22.94 -19.80 2.39
CA ARG A 326 23.78 -20.60 3.31
C ARG A 326 24.33 -21.86 2.65
N LYS A 327 23.57 -22.49 1.73
CA LYS A 327 24.06 -23.66 0.99
C LYS A 327 25.19 -23.34 0.02
N SER A 328 25.24 -22.14 -0.54
CA SER A 328 26.32 -21.74 -1.46
C SER A 328 27.64 -21.42 -0.76
N ARG A 329 27.65 -21.18 0.56
CA ARG A 329 28.87 -20.97 1.34
C ARG A 329 29.53 -22.29 1.76
N ASP A 330 28.73 -23.29 2.12
CA ASP A 330 29.25 -24.59 2.53
C ASP A 330 29.86 -25.36 1.34
N GLU A 331 29.23 -25.30 0.16
CA GLU A 331 29.80 -25.90 -1.06
C GLU A 331 31.10 -25.25 -1.53
N ARG A 332 31.29 -23.95 -1.31
CA ARG A 332 32.57 -23.27 -1.58
C ARG A 332 33.68 -23.63 -0.58
N SER A 333 33.33 -23.87 0.67
CA SER A 333 34.28 -24.31 1.70
C SER A 333 34.77 -25.75 1.44
N GLU A 334 33.89 -26.68 1.08
CA GLU A 334 34.24 -28.06 0.78
C GLU A 334 35.05 -28.18 -0.52
N ARG A 335 34.83 -27.32 -1.52
CA ARG A 335 35.62 -27.32 -2.75
C ARG A 335 37.02 -26.78 -2.55
N ASN A 336 37.23 -25.83 -1.65
CA ASN A 336 38.58 -25.36 -1.31
C ASN A 336 39.37 -26.36 -0.45
N GLU A 337 38.74 -27.14 0.42
CA GLU A 337 39.41 -28.21 1.18
C GLU A 337 39.83 -29.41 0.31
N ARG A 338 39.07 -29.73 -0.73
CA ARG A 338 39.47 -30.79 -1.69
C ARG A 338 40.64 -30.37 -2.57
N ASN A 339 40.66 -29.14 -3.05
CA ASN A 339 41.79 -28.66 -3.87
C ASN A 339 43.09 -28.43 -3.08
N GLY A 340 42.98 -28.18 -1.76
CA GLY A 340 44.17 -28.07 -0.88
C GLY A 340 44.86 -29.42 -0.56
N LYS A 341 44.15 -30.54 -0.69
CA LYS A 341 44.70 -31.87 -0.42
C LYS A 341 45.36 -32.57 -1.63
N GLU A 342 45.10 -32.09 -2.86
CA GLU A 342 45.76 -32.61 -4.08
C GLU A 342 47.06 -31.89 -4.43
N ALA A 343 47.39 -30.76 -3.76
CA ALA A 343 48.64 -30.02 -4.04
C ALA A 343 49.82 -30.43 -3.12
N VAL A 344 49.69 -31.45 -2.29
CA VAL A 344 50.73 -31.97 -1.38
C VAL A 344 50.89 -33.48 -1.56
N LYS A 345 51.05 -33.95 -2.79
CA LYS A 345 51.61 -35.25 -3.11
C LYS A 345 52.56 -35.16 -4.27
#